data_deae266b6376eb3816110f774b709f3d
#
_entry.id   deae266b6376eb3816110f774b709f3d
#
_cell.length_a   1.000
_cell.length_b   1.000
_cell.length_c   1.000
_cell.angle_alpha   90.00
_cell.angle_beta   90.00
_cell.angle_gamma   90.00
#
_symmetry.space_group_name_H-M   'P 1'
#
loop_
_entity.id
_entity.type
_entity.pdbx_description
1 polymer ?
#
loop_
_entity_poly.entity_id
_entity_poly.type
_entity_poly.pdbx_seq_one_letter_code
_entity_poly.pdbx_strand_id
1 'polypeptide(L)'
;MNKWQNKKFVFLGDSITFGVGTTKRYFDYLKDDLGIIPYGFGIDGAQYATVYNEAEKATGEVPDADCVVVFAGTNDFNGGVPIGEFFTETLDDVVLYRDETGNPTTTERRKKRDFIYSDETFCGRLNKVFSFLKTKYADKQIIVMTPLHRAYACFAKDNIQYNELYANGSGLFLESYVEAIRKAADIWSLNLIDLYRESGLFPLIDEYGKYFANDKTDRLHPNEKGHERIAKLLAEKLACIPVL
;
A
#
# COMPACT_ATOMS: atom_id res chain seq x y z
N MET A 1 28.94 3.13 -1.77
CA MET A 1 28.34 1.79 -1.95
C MET A 1 26.86 1.94 -1.66
N ASN A 2 25.98 1.47 -2.54
CA ASN A 2 24.54 1.56 -2.29
C ASN A 2 24.15 0.58 -1.17
N LYS A 3 23.51 1.07 -0.12
CA LYS A 3 23.12 0.26 1.06
C LYS A 3 22.07 -0.82 0.75
N TRP A 4 21.35 -0.70 -0.37
CA TRP A 4 20.34 -1.65 -0.80
C TRP A 4 20.83 -2.71 -1.78
N GLN A 5 22.10 -2.63 -2.22
CA GLN A 5 22.68 -3.59 -3.16
C GLN A 5 22.61 -5.02 -2.60
N ASN A 6 22.13 -5.96 -3.42
CA ASN A 6 21.88 -7.37 -3.08
C ASN A 6 20.83 -7.62 -1.98
N LYS A 7 20.07 -6.59 -1.58
CA LYS A 7 18.96 -6.74 -0.63
C LYS A 7 17.72 -7.31 -1.33
N LYS A 8 17.03 -8.22 -0.67
CA LYS A 8 15.80 -8.86 -1.16
C LYS A 8 14.60 -7.97 -0.88
N PHE A 9 13.89 -7.61 -1.92
CA PHE A 9 12.68 -6.79 -1.83
C PHE A 9 11.46 -7.58 -2.28
N VAL A 10 10.44 -7.66 -1.44
CA VAL A 10 9.11 -8.16 -1.78
C VAL A 10 8.22 -6.98 -2.18
N PHE A 11 7.57 -7.08 -3.34
CA PHE A 11 6.64 -6.07 -3.86
C PHE A 11 5.25 -6.68 -3.94
N LEU A 12 4.38 -6.28 -3.02
CA LEU A 12 2.97 -6.67 -2.94
C LEU A 12 2.12 -5.60 -3.61
N GLY A 13 1.13 -5.98 -4.41
CA GLY A 13 0.29 -4.96 -5.02
C GLY A 13 -0.72 -5.48 -6.03
N ASP A 14 -1.22 -4.55 -6.83
CA ASP A 14 -2.25 -4.77 -7.84
C ASP A 14 -1.67 -4.87 -9.27
N SER A 15 -2.48 -4.52 -10.27
CA SER A 15 -2.12 -4.52 -11.69
C SER A 15 -0.88 -3.68 -12.02
N ILE A 16 -0.63 -2.58 -11.29
CA ILE A 16 0.55 -1.75 -11.52
C ILE A 16 1.81 -2.49 -11.08
N THR A 17 1.78 -3.20 -9.95
CA THR A 17 2.88 -4.05 -9.48
C THR A 17 3.02 -5.31 -10.36
N PHE A 18 1.93 -5.87 -10.85
CA PHE A 18 1.95 -6.96 -11.82
C PHE A 18 2.62 -6.55 -13.14
N GLY A 19 2.40 -5.29 -13.58
CA GLY A 19 3.01 -4.72 -14.78
C GLY A 19 2.05 -4.59 -15.97
N VAL A 20 0.75 -4.41 -15.70
CA VAL A 20 -0.21 -4.08 -16.78
C VAL A 20 0.21 -2.77 -17.42
N GLY A 21 0.24 -2.74 -18.75
CA GLY A 21 0.58 -1.54 -19.53
C GLY A 21 2.08 -1.22 -19.67
N THR A 22 2.96 -2.06 -19.14
CA THR A 22 4.42 -1.86 -19.23
C THR A 22 5.16 -3.17 -19.50
N THR A 23 6.32 -3.07 -20.14
CA THR A 23 7.28 -4.18 -20.28
C THR A 23 8.37 -4.15 -19.20
N LYS A 24 8.50 -3.02 -18.48
CA LYS A 24 9.48 -2.84 -17.40
C LYS A 24 8.79 -2.17 -16.20
N ARG A 25 8.70 -2.91 -15.09
CA ARG A 25 8.02 -2.45 -13.87
C ARG A 25 8.90 -1.51 -13.06
N TYR A 26 8.32 -0.72 -12.19
CA TYR A 26 9.05 0.23 -11.35
C TYR A 26 10.17 -0.44 -10.53
N PHE A 27 9.99 -1.65 -10.06
CA PHE A 27 11.03 -2.38 -9.32
C PHE A 27 12.10 -3.04 -10.23
N ASP A 28 11.84 -3.22 -11.52
CA ASP A 28 12.87 -3.63 -12.47
C ASP A 28 13.86 -2.47 -12.70
N TYR A 29 13.39 -1.21 -12.70
CA TYR A 29 14.28 -0.04 -12.69
C TYR A 29 15.09 0.04 -11.38
N LEU A 30 14.47 -0.21 -10.21
CA LEU A 30 15.19 -0.24 -8.93
C LEU A 30 16.27 -1.34 -8.90
N LYS A 31 16.01 -2.48 -9.52
CA LYS A 31 17.04 -3.53 -9.69
C LYS A 31 18.24 -2.99 -10.46
N ASP A 32 18.00 -2.28 -11.57
CA ASP A 32 19.08 -1.72 -12.39
C ASP A 32 19.83 -0.59 -11.66
N ASP A 33 19.10 0.29 -10.97
CA ASP A 33 19.66 1.50 -10.35
C ASP A 33 20.30 1.22 -8.97
N LEU A 34 19.69 0.35 -8.17
CA LEU A 34 20.09 0.09 -6.79
C LEU A 34 20.68 -1.31 -6.57
N GLY A 35 20.58 -2.21 -7.56
CA GLY A 35 21.10 -3.58 -7.44
C GLY A 35 20.32 -4.43 -6.44
N ILE A 36 19.02 -4.11 -6.19
CA ILE A 36 18.17 -4.94 -5.34
C ILE A 36 17.84 -6.28 -6.03
N ILE A 37 17.36 -7.24 -5.25
CA ILE A 37 16.82 -8.51 -5.75
C ILE A 37 15.29 -8.46 -5.56
N PRO A 38 14.51 -8.10 -6.60
CA PRO A 38 13.07 -7.93 -6.49
C PRO A 38 12.31 -9.24 -6.62
N TYR A 39 11.28 -9.41 -5.80
CA TYR A 39 10.28 -10.47 -5.86
C TYR A 39 8.90 -9.82 -5.97
N GLY A 40 8.25 -10.00 -7.12
CA GLY A 40 6.95 -9.37 -7.42
C GLY A 40 5.79 -10.30 -7.11
N PHE A 41 4.86 -9.83 -6.28
CA PHE A 41 3.59 -10.46 -5.90
C PHE A 41 2.43 -9.50 -6.22
N GLY A 42 2.43 -8.98 -7.44
CA GLY A 42 1.33 -8.17 -7.98
C GLY A 42 0.29 -9.06 -8.64
N ILE A 43 -0.99 -8.77 -8.39
CA ILE A 43 -2.14 -9.45 -9.01
C ILE A 43 -3.03 -8.42 -9.68
N ASP A 44 -3.37 -8.63 -10.94
CA ASP A 44 -4.31 -7.76 -11.66
C ASP A 44 -5.66 -7.68 -10.94
N GLY A 45 -6.17 -6.47 -10.73
CA GLY A 45 -7.41 -6.22 -10.00
C GLY A 45 -7.34 -6.43 -8.49
N ALA A 46 -6.16 -6.68 -7.90
CA ALA A 46 -6.04 -6.96 -6.47
C ALA A 46 -6.54 -5.80 -5.61
N GLN A 47 -7.39 -6.13 -4.64
CA GLN A 47 -7.76 -5.32 -3.48
C GLN A 47 -6.88 -5.72 -2.29
N TYR A 48 -6.91 -4.97 -1.19
CA TYR A 48 -6.12 -5.29 0.01
C TYR A 48 -6.41 -6.68 0.60
N ALA A 49 -7.61 -7.24 0.41
CA ALA A 49 -7.91 -8.62 0.79
C ALA A 49 -7.09 -9.64 -0.03
N THR A 50 -6.89 -9.39 -1.33
CA THR A 50 -6.00 -10.20 -2.18
C THR A 50 -4.53 -9.99 -1.82
N VAL A 51 -4.13 -8.74 -1.54
CA VAL A 51 -2.77 -8.40 -1.07
C VAL A 51 -2.40 -9.18 0.20
N TYR A 52 -3.37 -9.42 1.09
CA TYR A 52 -3.15 -10.26 2.28
C TYR A 52 -2.73 -11.69 1.91
N ASN A 53 -3.43 -12.34 0.97
CA ASN A 53 -3.11 -13.68 0.51
C ASN A 53 -1.73 -13.74 -0.16
N GLU A 54 -1.39 -12.71 -0.95
CA GLU A 54 -0.05 -12.62 -1.57
C GLU A 54 1.04 -12.34 -0.53
N ALA A 55 0.74 -11.65 0.56
CA ALA A 55 1.67 -11.48 1.69
C ALA A 55 1.94 -12.81 2.40
N GLU A 56 0.93 -13.66 2.60
CA GLU A 56 1.10 -15.02 3.15
C GLU A 56 2.02 -15.85 2.24
N LYS A 57 1.78 -15.85 0.94
CA LYS A 57 2.60 -16.53 -0.05
C LYS A 57 4.05 -16.01 -0.05
N ALA A 58 4.24 -14.69 -0.06
CA ALA A 58 5.55 -14.06 -0.03
C ALA A 58 6.36 -14.45 1.21
N THR A 59 5.72 -14.57 2.39
CA THR A 59 6.42 -15.03 3.61
C THR A 59 6.87 -16.48 3.52
N GLY A 60 6.20 -17.32 2.75
CA GLY A 60 6.63 -18.70 2.47
C GLY A 60 7.78 -18.78 1.47
N GLU A 61 7.76 -17.93 0.43
CA GLU A 61 8.75 -17.95 -0.65
C GLU A 61 10.01 -17.12 -0.35
N VAL A 62 9.87 -15.99 0.36
CA VAL A 62 10.95 -15.04 0.66
C VAL A 62 10.92 -14.64 2.15
N PRO A 63 11.07 -15.61 3.08
CA PRO A 63 10.98 -15.33 4.51
C PRO A 63 12.08 -14.39 5.02
N ASP A 64 13.18 -14.30 4.29
CA ASP A 64 14.36 -13.50 4.59
C ASP A 64 14.43 -12.19 3.78
N ALA A 65 13.28 -11.68 3.32
CA ALA A 65 13.23 -10.38 2.67
C ALA A 65 13.80 -9.27 3.58
N ASP A 66 14.57 -8.35 3.01
CA ASP A 66 15.11 -7.19 3.72
C ASP A 66 14.14 -6.01 3.74
N CYS A 67 13.23 -5.95 2.77
CA CYS A 67 12.23 -4.90 2.64
C CYS A 67 10.95 -5.44 1.99
N VAL A 68 9.80 -5.01 2.49
CA VAL A 68 8.49 -5.27 1.88
C VAL A 68 7.86 -3.96 1.47
N VAL A 69 7.43 -3.87 0.22
CA VAL A 69 6.75 -2.69 -0.36
C VAL A 69 5.32 -3.08 -0.71
N VAL A 70 4.34 -2.33 -0.21
CA VAL A 70 2.91 -2.55 -0.49
C VAL A 70 2.38 -1.40 -1.32
N PHE A 71 1.84 -1.70 -2.49
CA PHE A 71 1.28 -0.71 -3.41
C PHE A 71 -0.06 -1.18 -3.98
N ALA A 72 -1.16 -0.77 -3.36
CA ALA A 72 -2.53 -1.11 -3.73
C ALA A 72 -3.53 -0.07 -3.22
N GLY A 73 -4.84 -0.30 -3.44
CA GLY A 73 -5.93 0.51 -2.92
C GLY A 73 -6.82 1.13 -4.01
N THR A 74 -6.32 1.26 -5.24
CA THR A 74 -7.12 1.76 -6.37
C THR A 74 -8.30 0.83 -6.69
N ASN A 75 -8.13 -0.49 -6.51
CA ASN A 75 -9.20 -1.47 -6.74
C ASN A 75 -10.19 -1.56 -5.57
N ASP A 76 -9.77 -1.25 -4.35
CA ASP A 76 -10.70 -1.10 -3.23
C ASP A 76 -11.64 0.11 -3.46
N PHE A 77 -11.09 1.23 -3.96
CA PHE A 77 -11.88 2.37 -4.41
C PHE A 77 -12.83 1.97 -5.54
N ASN A 78 -12.33 1.36 -6.61
CA ASN A 78 -13.14 0.97 -7.77
C ASN A 78 -14.24 -0.02 -7.41
N GLY A 79 -13.98 -0.94 -6.49
CA GLY A 79 -14.93 -1.91 -5.95
C GLY A 79 -15.90 -1.35 -4.93
N GLY A 80 -15.80 -0.07 -4.56
CA GLY A 80 -16.69 0.57 -3.59
C GLY A 80 -16.58 0.00 -2.18
N VAL A 81 -15.40 -0.49 -1.78
CA VAL A 81 -15.18 -1.03 -0.43
C VAL A 81 -15.41 0.07 0.62
N PRO A 82 -16.30 -0.10 1.60
CA PRO A 82 -16.51 0.90 2.64
C PRO A 82 -15.23 1.18 3.42
N ILE A 83 -14.97 2.44 3.78
CA ILE A 83 -13.75 2.80 4.53
C ILE A 83 -13.72 2.12 5.91
N GLY A 84 -14.80 2.21 6.70
CA GLY A 84 -14.84 1.67 8.06
C GLY A 84 -13.91 2.41 9.03
N GLU A 85 -13.65 1.79 10.17
CA GLU A 85 -12.81 2.32 11.24
C GLU A 85 -11.63 1.39 11.52
N PHE A 86 -10.51 1.96 12.01
CA PHE A 86 -9.35 1.18 12.43
C PHE A 86 -9.53 0.51 13.79
N PHE A 87 -10.37 1.12 14.66
CA PHE A 87 -10.53 0.70 16.04
C PHE A 87 -11.99 0.71 16.45
N THR A 88 -12.35 -0.21 17.34
CA THR A 88 -13.48 -0.04 18.25
C THR A 88 -13.01 0.67 19.52
N GLU A 89 -13.91 1.41 20.19
CA GLU A 89 -13.64 2.02 21.49
C GLU A 89 -14.56 1.38 22.55
N THR A 90 -13.96 0.92 23.62
CA THR A 90 -14.63 0.33 24.80
C THR A 90 -14.17 1.05 26.06
N LEU A 91 -14.81 0.77 27.20
CA LEU A 91 -14.33 1.16 28.52
C LEU A 91 -13.73 -0.08 29.18
N ASP A 92 -12.48 0.00 29.64
CA ASP A 92 -11.78 -1.10 30.29
C ASP A 92 -10.96 -0.58 31.49
N ASP A 93 -10.63 -1.46 32.41
CA ASP A 93 -9.85 -1.10 33.59
C ASP A 93 -8.35 -1.19 33.26
N VAL A 94 -7.68 -0.04 33.32
CA VAL A 94 -6.22 0.03 33.16
C VAL A 94 -5.54 -0.06 34.54
N VAL A 95 -4.53 -0.92 34.64
CA VAL A 95 -3.71 -1.06 35.85
C VAL A 95 -2.74 0.11 35.90
N LEU A 96 -2.82 0.92 36.98
CA LEU A 96 -1.93 2.06 37.21
C LEU A 96 -0.74 1.70 38.08
N TYR A 97 -0.94 0.86 39.10
CA TYR A 97 0.08 0.41 40.02
C TYR A 97 0.02 -1.09 40.28
N ARG A 98 1.19 -1.68 40.53
CA ARG A 98 1.35 -3.07 40.93
C ARG A 98 2.18 -3.14 42.21
N ASP A 99 1.97 -4.16 43.06
CA ASP A 99 2.81 -4.47 44.20
C ASP A 99 4.13 -5.11 43.77
N GLU A 100 4.99 -5.43 44.76
CA GLU A 100 6.30 -6.07 44.55
C GLU A 100 6.19 -7.48 43.94
N THR A 101 5.02 -8.10 44.01
CA THR A 101 4.74 -9.43 43.41
C THR A 101 4.10 -9.34 42.03
N GLY A 102 3.84 -8.13 41.55
CA GLY A 102 3.26 -7.87 40.23
C GLY A 102 1.73 -7.84 40.19
N ASN A 103 1.04 -7.96 41.32
CA ASN A 103 -0.41 -7.89 41.38
C ASN A 103 -0.94 -6.45 41.25
N PRO A 104 -2.03 -6.22 40.51
CA PRO A 104 -2.66 -4.89 40.43
C PRO A 104 -3.12 -4.39 41.80
N THR A 105 -2.70 -3.16 42.16
CA THR A 105 -3.12 -2.49 43.40
C THR A 105 -4.04 -1.29 43.16
N THR A 106 -3.92 -0.69 41.96
CA THR A 106 -4.76 0.45 41.59
C THR A 106 -5.16 0.31 40.13
N THR A 107 -6.46 0.42 39.85
CA THR A 107 -7.03 0.45 38.51
C THR A 107 -7.87 1.70 38.30
N GLU A 108 -8.01 2.12 37.08
CA GLU A 108 -8.89 3.21 36.67
C GLU A 108 -9.61 2.85 35.37
N ARG A 109 -10.88 3.20 35.28
CA ARG A 109 -11.68 2.96 34.08
C ARG A 109 -11.39 3.98 33.01
N ARG A 110 -10.88 3.55 31.86
CA ARG A 110 -10.50 4.41 30.75
C ARG A 110 -11.01 3.89 29.41
N LYS A 111 -11.07 4.77 28.41
CA LYS A 111 -11.29 4.35 27.03
C LYS A 111 -10.12 3.50 26.55
N LYS A 112 -10.44 2.36 25.97
CA LYS A 112 -9.54 1.41 25.32
C LYS A 112 -9.90 1.30 23.86
N ARG A 113 -8.89 1.13 23.01
CA ARG A 113 -9.03 0.81 21.59
C ARG A 113 -8.61 -0.61 21.32
N ASP A 114 -9.42 -1.31 20.53
CA ASP A 114 -9.08 -2.61 19.97
C ASP A 114 -9.09 -2.51 18.43
N PHE A 115 -8.08 -3.09 17.76
CA PHE A 115 -8.01 -3.09 16.31
C PHE A 115 -9.16 -3.87 15.68
N ILE A 116 -9.75 -3.33 14.61
CA ILE A 116 -10.73 -4.03 13.78
C ILE A 116 -9.98 -4.77 12.67
N TYR A 117 -10.16 -6.09 12.61
CA TYR A 117 -9.65 -6.94 11.53
C TYR A 117 -10.84 -7.47 10.73
N SER A 118 -11.07 -6.91 9.55
CA SER A 118 -12.23 -7.25 8.72
C SER A 118 -11.88 -7.18 7.24
N ASP A 119 -12.44 -8.07 6.43
CA ASP A 119 -12.34 -8.01 4.98
C ASP A 119 -13.45 -7.13 4.35
N GLU A 120 -14.44 -6.74 5.12
CA GLU A 120 -15.60 -5.96 4.66
C GLU A 120 -15.31 -4.46 4.55
N THR A 121 -14.32 -3.95 5.30
CA THR A 121 -13.97 -2.53 5.31
C THR A 121 -12.50 -2.30 4.97
N PHE A 122 -12.20 -1.17 4.34
CA PHE A 122 -10.84 -0.85 3.91
C PHE A 122 -9.86 -0.72 5.09
N CYS A 123 -10.25 -0.02 6.16
CA CYS A 123 -9.43 0.08 7.38
C CYS A 123 -9.19 -1.29 8.03
N GLY A 124 -10.20 -2.17 8.03
CA GLY A 124 -10.05 -3.54 8.53
C GLY A 124 -9.05 -4.36 7.71
N ARG A 125 -9.10 -4.25 6.37
CA ARG A 125 -8.13 -4.89 5.45
C ARG A 125 -6.71 -4.39 5.67
N LEU A 126 -6.53 -3.05 5.81
CA LEU A 126 -5.24 -2.44 6.12
C LEU A 126 -4.67 -2.99 7.43
N ASN A 127 -5.49 -3.07 8.48
CA ASN A 127 -5.08 -3.65 9.76
C ASN A 127 -4.64 -5.11 9.61
N LYS A 128 -5.37 -5.94 8.85
CA LYS A 128 -5.00 -7.34 8.60
C LYS A 128 -3.64 -7.45 7.94
N VAL A 129 -3.44 -6.74 6.82
CA VAL A 129 -2.17 -6.79 6.06
C VAL A 129 -1.01 -6.30 6.91
N PHE A 130 -1.13 -5.13 7.55
CA PHE A 130 0.01 -4.54 8.26
C PHE A 130 0.32 -5.25 9.58
N SER A 131 -0.68 -5.74 10.30
CA SER A 131 -0.46 -6.61 11.47
C SER A 131 0.30 -7.88 11.09
N PHE A 132 -0.11 -8.53 10.00
CA PHE A 132 0.55 -9.73 9.50
C PHE A 132 2.00 -9.44 9.10
N LEU A 133 2.24 -8.41 8.28
CA LEU A 133 3.58 -8.05 7.85
C LEU A 133 4.49 -7.66 9.02
N LYS A 134 3.99 -6.87 9.98
CA LYS A 134 4.74 -6.50 11.20
C LYS A 134 5.10 -7.73 12.04
N THR A 135 4.26 -8.76 12.05
CA THR A 135 4.53 -10.00 12.76
C THR A 135 5.58 -10.85 12.04
N LYS A 136 5.50 -10.94 10.71
CA LYS A 136 6.38 -11.82 9.91
C LYS A 136 7.73 -11.20 9.58
N TYR A 137 7.78 -9.88 9.43
CA TYR A 137 8.96 -9.11 9.05
C TYR A 137 9.30 -8.05 10.12
N ALA A 138 9.28 -8.47 11.42
CA ALA A 138 9.42 -7.56 12.57
C ALA A 138 10.71 -6.72 12.53
N ASP A 139 11.82 -7.31 12.06
CA ASP A 139 13.14 -6.66 11.98
C ASP A 139 13.44 -6.14 10.56
N LYS A 140 12.43 -5.92 9.73
CA LYS A 140 12.59 -5.53 8.33
C LYS A 140 11.86 -4.22 8.02
N GLN A 141 12.31 -3.57 6.96
CA GLN A 141 11.60 -2.39 6.47
C GLN A 141 10.28 -2.79 5.80
N ILE A 142 9.21 -2.14 6.22
CA ILE A 142 7.90 -2.22 5.56
C ILE A 142 7.56 -0.83 5.07
N ILE A 143 7.33 -0.71 3.77
CA ILE A 143 7.01 0.53 3.08
C ILE A 143 5.61 0.38 2.49
N VAL A 144 4.75 1.37 2.71
CA VAL A 144 3.45 1.45 2.03
C VAL A 144 3.46 2.63 1.07
N MET A 145 2.93 2.41 -0.12
CA MET A 145 2.74 3.46 -1.12
C MET A 145 1.24 3.76 -1.28
N THR A 146 0.90 5.04 -1.39
CA THR A 146 -0.48 5.43 -1.73
C THR A 146 -0.78 5.12 -3.20
N PRO A 147 -2.06 4.92 -3.59
CA PRO A 147 -2.44 4.92 -5.00
C PRO A 147 -1.93 6.14 -5.75
N LEU A 148 -1.76 6.01 -7.06
CA LEU A 148 -1.57 7.15 -7.97
C LEU A 148 -2.91 7.86 -8.22
N HIS A 149 -2.85 9.09 -8.70
CA HIS A 149 -3.97 9.69 -9.42
C HIS A 149 -4.37 8.80 -10.61
N ARG A 150 -5.66 8.72 -10.89
CA ARG A 150 -6.20 7.89 -11.96
C ARG A 150 -7.21 8.64 -12.82
N ALA A 151 -7.17 8.37 -14.09
CA ALA A 151 -8.19 8.81 -15.03
C ALA A 151 -8.95 7.61 -15.59
N TYR A 152 -9.71 7.86 -16.66
CA TYR A 152 -10.52 6.86 -17.35
C TYR A 152 -9.68 5.70 -17.87
N ALA A 153 -10.22 4.47 -17.72
CA ALA A 153 -9.70 3.28 -18.36
C ALA A 153 -10.85 2.43 -18.92
N CYS A 154 -10.66 1.90 -20.14
CA CYS A 154 -11.61 1.06 -20.83
C CYS A 154 -10.88 -0.17 -21.38
N PHE A 155 -11.09 -1.31 -20.73
CA PHE A 155 -10.45 -2.58 -21.09
C PHE A 155 -11.33 -3.44 -21.99
N ALA A 156 -12.66 -3.28 -21.89
CA ALA A 156 -13.66 -3.92 -22.71
C ALA A 156 -14.95 -3.10 -22.68
N LYS A 157 -15.95 -3.47 -23.50
CA LYS A 157 -17.23 -2.78 -23.60
C LYS A 157 -17.95 -2.65 -22.25
N ASP A 158 -17.78 -3.63 -21.38
CA ASP A 158 -18.40 -3.78 -20.06
C ASP A 158 -17.38 -3.68 -18.90
N ASN A 159 -16.12 -3.38 -19.22
CA ASN A 159 -15.06 -3.17 -18.23
C ASN A 159 -14.48 -1.75 -18.38
N ILE A 160 -15.26 -0.81 -17.88
CA ILE A 160 -14.92 0.63 -17.88
C ILE A 160 -14.70 1.06 -16.45
N GLN A 161 -13.57 1.72 -16.22
CA GLN A 161 -13.26 2.35 -14.94
C GLN A 161 -13.26 3.86 -15.11
N TYR A 162 -14.06 4.54 -14.31
CA TYR A 162 -14.20 5.98 -14.31
C TYR A 162 -12.98 6.67 -13.65
N ASN A 163 -12.80 7.96 -13.92
CA ASN A 163 -11.76 8.74 -13.30
C ASN A 163 -12.09 9.06 -11.82
N GLU A 164 -11.11 9.50 -11.07
CA GLU A 164 -11.21 9.75 -9.62
C GLU A 164 -12.12 10.92 -9.25
N LEU A 165 -12.58 11.75 -10.20
CA LEU A 165 -13.52 12.84 -9.95
C LEU A 165 -14.96 12.35 -9.73
N TYR A 166 -15.21 11.06 -9.99
CA TYR A 166 -16.49 10.43 -9.69
C TYR A 166 -16.38 9.64 -8.39
N ALA A 167 -17.39 9.78 -7.53
CA ALA A 167 -17.52 8.93 -6.36
C ALA A 167 -17.81 7.48 -6.78
N ASN A 168 -17.31 6.53 -6.01
CA ASN A 168 -17.56 5.10 -6.21
C ASN A 168 -18.98 4.69 -5.75
N GLY A 169 -19.28 3.38 -5.84
CA GLY A 169 -20.58 2.82 -5.45
C GLY A 169 -20.97 3.04 -3.98
N SER A 170 -20.02 3.34 -3.10
CA SER A 170 -20.24 3.71 -1.69
C SER A 170 -20.30 5.23 -1.47
N GLY A 171 -20.30 6.05 -2.54
CA GLY A 171 -20.36 7.50 -2.45
C GLY A 171 -19.03 8.16 -2.04
N LEU A 172 -17.92 7.46 -2.14
CA LEU A 172 -16.60 7.92 -1.69
C LEU A 172 -15.69 8.24 -2.88
N PHE A 173 -14.81 9.23 -2.71
CA PHE A 173 -13.77 9.56 -3.66
C PHE A 173 -12.45 8.84 -3.35
N LEU A 174 -11.53 8.78 -4.32
CA LEU A 174 -10.23 8.10 -4.17
C LEU A 174 -9.43 8.64 -2.98
N GLU A 175 -9.51 9.93 -2.70
CA GLU A 175 -8.83 10.58 -1.58
C GLU A 175 -9.17 9.95 -0.23
N SER A 176 -10.38 9.43 -0.04
CA SER A 176 -10.76 8.75 1.21
C SER A 176 -9.90 7.49 1.46
N TYR A 177 -9.56 6.77 0.40
CA TYR A 177 -8.68 5.59 0.46
C TYR A 177 -7.22 5.99 0.67
N VAL A 178 -6.79 7.05 0.00
CA VAL A 178 -5.44 7.63 0.19
C VAL A 178 -5.24 8.06 1.65
N GLU A 179 -6.19 8.80 2.22
CA GLU A 179 -6.14 9.23 3.63
C GLU A 179 -6.15 8.05 4.60
N ALA A 180 -6.92 7.00 4.30
CA ALA A 180 -6.91 5.79 5.13
C ALA A 180 -5.53 5.10 5.11
N ILE A 181 -4.84 5.04 3.95
CA ILE A 181 -3.48 4.48 3.86
C ILE A 181 -2.48 5.36 4.62
N ARG A 182 -2.56 6.70 4.50
CA ARG A 182 -1.72 7.63 5.28
C ARG A 182 -1.88 7.39 6.78
N LYS A 183 -3.13 7.33 7.26
CA LYS A 183 -3.46 7.05 8.66
C LYS A 183 -2.99 5.67 9.10
N ALA A 184 -3.12 4.66 8.27
CA ALA A 184 -2.61 3.32 8.55
C ALA A 184 -1.09 3.30 8.70
N ALA A 185 -0.36 4.05 7.86
CA ALA A 185 1.09 4.16 7.97
C ALA A 185 1.51 4.72 9.34
N ASP A 186 0.83 5.75 9.82
CA ASP A 186 1.07 6.32 11.16
C ASP A 186 0.75 5.32 12.27
N ILE A 187 -0.43 4.67 12.20
CA ILE A 187 -0.90 3.70 13.20
C ILE A 187 0.08 2.52 13.33
N TRP A 188 0.54 1.99 12.20
CA TRP A 188 1.39 0.80 12.14
C TRP A 188 2.89 1.13 12.13
N SER A 189 3.27 2.40 12.25
CA SER A 189 4.68 2.85 12.20
C SER A 189 5.39 2.32 10.95
N LEU A 190 4.85 2.64 9.76
CA LEU A 190 5.36 2.25 8.45
C LEU A 190 6.00 3.44 7.75
N ASN A 191 7.01 3.18 6.92
CA ASN A 191 7.49 4.19 5.99
C ASN A 191 6.45 4.41 4.88
N LEU A 192 5.95 5.64 4.76
CA LEU A 192 5.01 6.03 3.72
C LEU A 192 5.73 6.68 2.54
N ILE A 193 5.41 6.23 1.32
CA ILE A 193 5.76 6.94 0.08
C ILE A 193 4.45 7.37 -0.58
N ASP A 194 4.19 8.67 -0.54
CA ASP A 194 2.92 9.26 -0.96
C ASP A 194 2.93 9.53 -2.47
N LEU A 195 2.68 8.48 -3.28
CA LEU A 195 2.66 8.60 -4.73
C LEU A 195 1.54 9.52 -5.22
N TYR A 196 0.40 9.56 -4.53
CA TYR A 196 -0.70 10.46 -4.86
C TYR A 196 -0.25 11.90 -4.91
N ARG A 197 0.52 12.33 -3.91
CA ARG A 197 1.04 13.71 -3.79
C ARG A 197 2.36 13.93 -4.53
N GLU A 198 3.27 12.94 -4.52
CA GLU A 198 4.68 13.17 -4.83
C GLU A 198 5.11 12.63 -6.20
N SER A 199 4.35 11.72 -6.82
CA SER A 199 4.72 11.14 -8.12
C SER A 199 4.77 12.19 -9.24
N GLY A 200 3.97 13.26 -9.11
CA GLY A 200 3.74 14.24 -10.16
C GLY A 200 3.08 13.64 -11.42
N LEU A 201 2.51 12.42 -11.33
CA LEU A 201 1.68 11.83 -12.38
C LEU A 201 0.23 12.29 -12.17
N PHE A 202 -0.32 13.05 -13.11
CA PHE A 202 -1.66 13.60 -12.99
C PHE A 202 -2.47 13.36 -14.28
N PRO A 203 -3.01 12.13 -14.48
CA PRO A 203 -3.59 11.68 -15.74
C PRO A 203 -4.88 12.39 -16.16
N LEU A 204 -5.45 13.23 -15.32
CA LEU A 204 -6.62 14.06 -15.63
C LEU A 204 -6.30 15.20 -16.61
N ILE A 205 -5.01 15.51 -16.80
CA ILE A 205 -4.51 16.48 -17.77
C ILE A 205 -3.94 15.71 -18.98
N ASP A 206 -4.30 16.14 -20.20
CA ASP A 206 -3.99 15.41 -21.45
C ASP A 206 -2.49 15.23 -21.69
N GLU A 207 -1.67 16.21 -21.33
CA GLU A 207 -0.21 16.16 -21.49
C GLU A 207 0.45 15.04 -20.69
N TYR A 208 -0.23 14.50 -19.68
CA TYR A 208 0.24 13.38 -18.89
C TYR A 208 -0.10 12.00 -19.49
N GLY A 209 -0.96 11.94 -20.51
CA GLY A 209 -1.30 10.69 -21.20
C GLY A 209 -0.07 9.89 -21.66
N LYS A 210 1.02 10.59 -22.02
CA LYS A 210 2.31 9.99 -22.42
C LYS A 210 3.00 9.11 -21.37
N TYR A 211 2.54 9.13 -20.13
CA TYR A 211 3.06 8.30 -19.02
C TYR A 211 2.20 7.08 -18.73
N PHE A 212 1.10 6.91 -19.47
CA PHE A 212 0.12 5.85 -19.26
C PHE A 212 0.06 4.89 -20.43
N ALA A 213 -0.51 3.72 -20.22
CA ALA A 213 -0.53 2.61 -21.18
C ALA A 213 -1.20 2.99 -22.50
N ASN A 214 -2.27 3.76 -22.44
CA ASN A 214 -2.89 4.33 -23.62
C ASN A 214 -3.51 5.69 -23.30
N ASP A 215 -3.06 6.74 -23.97
CA ASP A 215 -3.52 8.11 -23.79
C ASP A 215 -5.05 8.29 -23.91
N LYS A 216 -5.73 7.46 -24.69
CA LYS A 216 -7.17 7.59 -24.93
C LYS A 216 -8.02 6.58 -24.15
N THR A 217 -7.49 5.40 -23.87
CA THR A 217 -8.28 4.29 -23.36
C THR A 217 -7.77 3.70 -22.04
N ASP A 218 -6.57 4.08 -21.60
CA ASP A 218 -6.02 3.61 -20.31
C ASP A 218 -5.05 4.63 -19.71
N ARG A 219 -5.60 5.54 -18.90
CA ARG A 219 -4.85 6.46 -18.06
C ARG A 219 -4.90 6.05 -16.59
N LEU A 220 -5.08 4.74 -16.32
CA LEU A 220 -4.97 4.12 -15.02
C LEU A 220 -3.59 3.46 -14.84
N HIS A 221 -3.16 2.67 -15.84
CA HIS A 221 -1.91 1.94 -15.77
C HIS A 221 -0.76 2.77 -16.34
N PRO A 222 0.30 3.03 -15.55
CA PRO A 222 1.52 3.65 -16.07
C PRO A 222 2.19 2.77 -17.13
N ASN A 223 2.74 3.40 -18.17
CA ASN A 223 3.66 2.75 -19.12
C ASN A 223 5.12 2.79 -18.58
N GLU A 224 6.11 2.38 -19.41
CA GLU A 224 7.52 2.40 -18.99
C GLU A 224 7.97 3.75 -18.41
N LYS A 225 7.57 4.88 -19.00
CA LYS A 225 7.92 6.22 -18.52
C LYS A 225 7.26 6.54 -17.17
N GLY A 226 6.02 6.10 -16.98
CA GLY A 226 5.31 6.21 -15.71
C GLY A 226 5.98 5.37 -14.63
N HIS A 227 6.32 4.11 -14.94
CA HIS A 227 7.04 3.22 -14.04
C HIS A 227 8.45 3.72 -13.69
N GLU A 228 9.19 4.26 -14.67
CA GLU A 228 10.49 4.89 -14.42
C GLU A 228 10.37 6.06 -13.44
N ARG A 229 9.32 6.88 -13.57
CA ARG A 229 9.07 8.01 -12.68
C ARG A 229 8.75 7.56 -11.24
N ILE A 230 7.94 6.50 -11.09
CA ILE A 230 7.69 5.87 -9.78
C ILE A 230 9.00 5.36 -9.18
N ALA A 231 9.81 4.66 -9.97
CA ALA A 231 11.08 4.12 -9.54
C ALA A 231 12.07 5.19 -9.05
N LYS A 232 12.18 6.32 -9.76
CA LYS A 232 13.04 7.44 -9.36
C LYS A 232 12.62 8.00 -8.00
N LEU A 233 11.32 8.25 -7.79
CA LEU A 233 10.83 8.72 -6.50
C LEU A 233 11.12 7.69 -5.40
N LEU A 234 10.84 6.41 -5.66
CA LEU A 234 11.09 5.35 -4.69
C LEU A 234 12.58 5.23 -4.35
N ALA A 235 13.48 5.34 -5.34
CA ALA A 235 14.93 5.34 -5.12
C ALA A 235 15.40 6.50 -4.24
N GLU A 236 14.88 7.72 -4.47
CA GLU A 236 15.16 8.89 -3.65
C GLU A 236 14.69 8.70 -2.19
N LYS A 237 13.49 8.17 -1.98
CA LYS A 237 12.96 7.87 -0.64
C LYS A 237 13.77 6.78 0.06
N LEU A 238 14.14 5.72 -0.65
CA LEU A 238 14.99 4.63 -0.14
C LEU A 238 16.37 5.14 0.31
N ALA A 239 16.90 6.20 -0.30
CA ALA A 239 18.15 6.81 0.15
C ALA A 239 18.09 7.31 1.61
N CYS A 240 16.90 7.73 2.07
CA CYS A 240 16.65 8.25 3.42
C CYS A 240 16.18 7.18 4.42
N ILE A 241 15.68 6.02 3.97
CA ILE A 241 15.20 4.93 4.83
C ILE A 241 16.39 4.07 5.26
N PRO A 242 16.61 3.80 6.56
CA PRO A 242 17.71 2.93 7.00
C PRO A 242 17.50 1.48 6.55
N VAL A 243 18.57 0.72 6.40
CA VAL A 243 18.53 -0.75 6.34
C VAL A 243 18.53 -1.24 7.79
N LEU A 244 17.56 -2.08 8.14
CA LEU A 244 17.46 -2.73 9.47
C LEU A 244 18.24 -4.02 9.52
#